data_9083e644989edc81583557557051a812
#
_entry.id   9083e644989edc81583557557051a812
#
_cell.length_a   1.000
_cell.length_b   1.000
_cell.length_c   1.000
_cell.angle_alpha   90.00
_cell.angle_beta   90.00
_cell.angle_gamma   90.00
#
_symmetry.space_group_name_H-M   'P 1'
#
loop_
_entity.id
_entity.type
_entity.pdbx_description
1 polymer ?
#
loop_
_entity_poly.entity_id
_entity_poly.type
_entity_poly.pdbx_seq_one_letter_code
_entity_poly.pdbx_strand_id
1 'polypeptide(L)'
;MQSTMMNAWASFARDGSPDTGKEFVWKKFNSIERSFIKLDKDESLAMDQDNLSIQSILENIKLSSVGTVIEKCLLAREVIENIGDTLEAEYTRWNQGVCNQFDVNLERQKINNQLITQYGSVSVYGD
;
A
#
# COMPACT_ATOMS: atom_id res chain seq x y z
N MET A 1 13.69 13.48 17.17
CA MET A 1 12.70 12.44 16.84
C MET A 1 12.08 11.77 18.07
N GLN A 2 12.83 11.17 19.01
CA GLN A 2 12.27 10.47 20.17
C GLN A 2 11.38 11.35 21.05
N SER A 3 11.84 12.53 21.47
CA SER A 3 11.05 13.48 22.28
C SER A 3 9.78 13.94 21.57
N THR A 4 9.88 14.21 20.26
CA THR A 4 8.75 14.61 19.42
C THR A 4 7.67 13.53 19.38
N MET A 5 8.05 12.28 19.19
CA MET A 5 7.13 11.15 19.19
C MET A 5 6.51 10.93 20.57
N MET A 6 7.31 10.98 21.64
CA MET A 6 6.81 10.82 23.00
C MET A 6 5.80 11.92 23.36
N ASN A 7 6.05 13.17 22.98
CA ASN A 7 5.11 14.26 23.18
C ASN A 7 3.79 14.03 22.44
N ALA A 8 3.87 13.63 21.16
CA ALA A 8 2.71 13.33 20.36
C ALA A 8 1.86 12.19 20.94
N TRP A 9 2.49 11.11 21.39
CA TRP A 9 1.78 9.97 22.01
C TRP A 9 1.16 10.37 23.36
N ALA A 10 1.90 11.10 24.20
CA ALA A 10 1.41 11.52 25.51
C ALA A 10 0.23 12.51 25.39
N SER A 11 0.31 13.46 24.47
CA SER A 11 -0.79 14.40 24.21
C SER A 11 -2.00 13.70 23.61
N PHE A 12 -1.79 12.78 22.65
CA PHE A 12 -2.88 12.01 22.08
C PHE A 12 -3.60 11.16 23.14
N ALA A 13 -2.86 10.50 24.03
CA ALA A 13 -3.45 9.70 25.11
C ALA A 13 -4.24 10.56 26.12
N ARG A 14 -3.83 11.80 26.36
CA ARG A 14 -4.48 12.72 27.30
C ARG A 14 -5.66 13.45 26.67
N ASP A 15 -5.48 13.99 25.46
CA ASP A 15 -6.38 14.98 24.87
C ASP A 15 -7.03 14.49 23.55
N GLY A 16 -6.67 13.29 23.08
CA GLY A 16 -7.13 12.75 21.79
C GLY A 16 -6.57 13.49 20.56
N SER A 17 -5.56 14.35 20.77
CA SER A 17 -4.91 15.11 19.70
C SER A 17 -3.39 15.04 19.85
N PRO A 18 -2.65 14.64 18.82
CA PRO A 18 -1.20 14.56 18.91
C PRO A 18 -0.56 15.95 18.82
N ASP A 19 0.24 16.30 19.82
CA ASP A 19 1.07 17.51 19.83
C ASP A 19 2.55 17.10 19.85
N THR A 20 3.28 17.52 18.85
CA THR A 20 4.71 17.20 18.72
C THR A 20 5.61 18.05 19.64
N GLY A 21 5.07 19.10 20.28
CA GLY A 21 5.85 20.09 21.01
C GLY A 21 6.70 20.99 20.11
N LYS A 22 6.42 21.01 18.81
CA LYS A 22 7.06 21.84 17.78
C LYS A 22 6.02 22.81 17.19
N GLU A 23 6.44 23.81 16.46
CA GLU A 23 5.54 24.71 15.71
C GLU A 23 4.75 24.00 14.59
N PHE A 24 4.79 22.70 14.59
CA PHE A 24 4.18 21.83 13.58
C PHE A 24 2.85 21.28 14.10
N VAL A 25 1.78 21.52 13.36
CA VAL A 25 0.43 21.01 13.67
C VAL A 25 0.18 19.70 12.92
N TRP A 26 0.01 18.62 13.68
CA TRP A 26 -0.42 17.36 13.13
C TRP A 26 -1.92 17.40 12.84
N LYS A 27 -2.27 17.57 11.56
CA LYS A 27 -3.66 17.63 11.12
C LYS A 27 -4.36 16.28 11.29
N LYS A 28 -5.63 16.33 11.69
CA LYS A 28 -6.48 15.15 11.70
C LYS A 28 -6.64 14.60 10.28
N PHE A 29 -6.54 13.28 10.13
CA PHE A 29 -6.79 12.62 8.85
C PHE A 29 -8.23 12.90 8.36
N ASN A 30 -8.36 13.21 7.09
CA ASN A 30 -9.62 13.20 6.39
C ASN A 30 -9.45 12.53 5.02
N SER A 31 -10.52 11.88 4.55
CA SER A 31 -10.50 11.07 3.32
C SER A 31 -10.40 11.91 2.03
N ILE A 32 -10.62 13.21 2.10
CA ILE A 32 -10.55 14.11 0.94
C ILE A 32 -9.12 14.60 0.74
N GLU A 33 -8.51 15.18 1.80
CA GLU A 33 -7.13 15.67 1.75
C GLU A 33 -6.10 14.55 1.84
N ARG A 34 -6.45 13.43 2.52
CA ARG A 34 -5.60 12.27 2.72
C ARG A 34 -4.22 12.64 3.24
N SER A 35 -4.20 13.64 4.15
CA SER A 35 -2.97 14.15 4.74
C SER A 35 -2.44 13.19 5.80
N PHE A 36 -1.15 12.99 5.83
CA PHE A 36 -0.44 12.22 6.85
C PHE A 36 0.83 12.95 7.27
N ILE A 37 1.37 12.59 8.44
CA ILE A 37 2.65 13.13 8.86
C ILE A 37 3.79 12.29 8.27
N LYS A 38 4.74 12.97 7.65
CA LYS A 38 6.00 12.36 7.25
C LYS A 38 6.96 12.40 8.43
N LEU A 39 7.20 11.24 9.03
CA LEU A 39 8.15 11.07 10.12
C LEU A 39 9.56 10.93 9.54
N ASP A 40 10.35 11.97 9.72
CA ASP A 40 11.75 12.02 9.35
C ASP A 40 12.55 12.62 10.51
N LYS A 41 13.72 13.21 10.28
CA LYS A 41 14.44 13.99 11.28
C LYS A 41 13.56 15.15 11.76
N ASP A 42 13.79 15.60 13.01
CA ASP A 42 12.97 16.66 13.61
C ASP A 42 12.87 17.93 12.74
N GLU A 43 13.93 18.24 11.98
CA GLU A 43 13.95 19.40 11.07
C GLU A 43 13.15 19.19 9.78
N SER A 44 12.83 17.94 9.47
CA SER A 44 12.11 17.54 8.25
C SER A 44 10.70 17.06 8.51
N LEU A 45 10.19 17.28 9.74
CA LEU A 45 8.79 16.99 10.07
C LEU A 45 7.86 17.84 9.23
N ALA A 46 7.00 17.20 8.46
CA ALA A 46 6.04 17.88 7.60
C ALA A 46 4.75 17.07 7.44
N MET A 47 3.65 17.76 7.14
CA MET A 47 2.49 17.09 6.56
C MET A 47 2.77 16.80 5.09
N ASP A 48 2.35 15.64 4.66
CA ASP A 48 2.36 15.24 3.25
C ASP A 48 0.97 14.77 2.86
N GLN A 49 0.73 14.62 1.59
CA GLN A 49 -0.55 14.16 1.04
C GLN A 49 -0.33 12.91 0.22
N ASP A 50 -1.12 11.89 0.52
CA ASP A 50 -1.14 10.69 -0.31
C ASP A 50 -2.06 10.90 -1.52
N ASN A 51 -1.45 11.13 -2.67
CA ASN A 51 -2.14 11.23 -3.95
C ASN A 51 -2.33 9.87 -4.63
N LEU A 52 -1.89 8.78 -3.99
CA LEU A 52 -2.07 7.44 -4.54
C LEU A 52 -3.54 7.03 -4.39
N SER A 53 -4.20 6.85 -5.51
CA SER A 53 -5.48 6.16 -5.60
C SER A 53 -5.26 4.73 -6.10
N ILE A 54 -6.24 3.85 -5.86
CA ILE A 54 -6.20 2.48 -6.42
C ILE A 54 -6.05 2.54 -7.94
N GLN A 55 -6.78 3.44 -8.58
CA GLN A 55 -6.72 3.64 -10.02
C GLN A 55 -5.30 4.05 -10.47
N SER A 56 -4.64 4.95 -9.74
CA SER A 56 -3.28 5.36 -10.05
C SER A 56 -2.27 4.22 -9.84
N ILE A 57 -2.45 3.40 -8.81
CA ILE A 57 -1.62 2.21 -8.59
C ILE A 57 -1.80 1.20 -9.72
N LEU A 58 -3.04 0.88 -10.07
CA LEU A 58 -3.36 -0.05 -11.16
C LEU A 58 -2.85 0.44 -12.52
N GLU A 59 -2.93 1.75 -12.78
CA GLU A 59 -2.38 2.34 -14.01
C GLU A 59 -0.84 2.29 -14.01
N ASN A 60 -0.18 2.54 -12.89
CA ASN A 60 1.27 2.39 -12.75
C ASN A 60 1.72 0.95 -13.00
N ILE A 61 1.00 -0.05 -12.47
CA ILE A 61 1.27 -1.47 -12.75
C ILE A 61 1.15 -1.73 -14.26
N LYS A 62 0.10 -1.25 -14.90
CA LYS A 62 -0.14 -1.43 -16.33
C LYS A 62 0.98 -0.82 -17.19
N LEU A 63 1.36 0.42 -16.88
CA LEU A 63 2.37 1.18 -17.62
C LEU A 63 3.82 0.76 -17.31
N SER A 64 4.05 -0.01 -16.24
CA SER A 64 5.38 -0.46 -15.88
C SER A 64 6.06 -1.18 -17.05
N SER A 65 7.34 -0.88 -17.28
CA SER A 65 8.18 -1.62 -18.21
C SER A 65 8.69 -2.94 -17.64
N VAL A 66 8.50 -3.15 -16.33
CA VAL A 66 8.96 -4.34 -15.60
C VAL A 66 7.81 -5.34 -15.45
N GLY A 67 8.14 -6.61 -15.60
CA GLY A 67 7.20 -7.72 -15.42
C GLY A 67 6.43 -8.10 -16.70
N THR A 68 6.08 -9.37 -16.73
CA THR A 68 5.21 -9.96 -17.76
C THR A 68 3.76 -9.55 -17.55
N VAL A 69 2.91 -9.81 -18.53
CA VAL A 69 1.45 -9.58 -18.42
C VAL A 69 0.86 -10.36 -17.25
N ILE A 70 1.30 -11.61 -17.05
CA ILE A 70 0.83 -12.46 -15.93
C ILE A 70 1.23 -11.86 -14.59
N GLU A 71 2.48 -11.45 -14.43
CA GLU A 71 2.96 -10.81 -13.18
C GLU A 71 2.21 -9.53 -12.88
N LYS A 72 1.92 -8.71 -13.88
CA LYS A 72 1.09 -7.52 -13.72
C LYS A 72 -0.34 -7.86 -13.30
N CYS A 73 -0.93 -8.91 -13.85
CA CYS A 73 -2.25 -9.40 -13.44
C CYS A 73 -2.26 -9.87 -11.98
N LEU A 74 -1.21 -10.57 -11.54
CA LEU A 74 -1.07 -10.99 -10.15
C LEU A 74 -0.93 -9.80 -9.21
N LEU A 75 -0.08 -8.81 -9.54
CA LEU A 75 0.07 -7.60 -8.75
C LEU A 75 -1.24 -6.80 -8.66
N ALA A 76 -1.95 -6.65 -9.77
CA ALA A 76 -3.24 -5.97 -9.79
C ALA A 76 -4.27 -6.71 -8.90
N ARG A 77 -4.26 -8.04 -8.93
CA ARG A 77 -5.12 -8.87 -8.09
C ARG A 77 -4.81 -8.69 -6.61
N GLU A 78 -3.52 -8.70 -6.21
CA GLU A 78 -3.09 -8.46 -4.83
C GLU A 78 -3.54 -7.09 -4.33
N VAL A 79 -3.38 -6.04 -5.14
CA VAL A 79 -3.84 -4.69 -4.77
C VAL A 79 -5.35 -4.68 -4.50
N ILE A 80 -6.14 -5.33 -5.34
CA ILE A 80 -7.60 -5.36 -5.25
C ILE A 80 -8.06 -6.21 -4.06
N GLU A 81 -7.49 -7.39 -3.85
CA GLU A 81 -7.82 -8.27 -2.72
C GLU A 81 -7.53 -7.61 -1.36
N ASN A 82 -6.44 -6.85 -1.25
CA ASN A 82 -6.09 -6.15 -0.01
C ASN A 82 -6.98 -4.93 0.30
N ILE A 83 -7.77 -4.47 -0.66
CA ILE A 83 -8.65 -3.30 -0.49
C ILE A 83 -10.11 -3.71 -0.27
N GLY A 84 -10.47 -4.94 -0.63
CA GLY A 84 -11.79 -5.53 -0.43
C GLY A 84 -12.56 -5.84 -1.73
N ASP A 85 -13.57 -6.69 -1.61
CA ASP A 85 -14.30 -7.33 -2.72
C ASP A 85 -15.02 -6.39 -3.69
N THR A 86 -15.17 -5.11 -3.34
CA THR A 86 -15.92 -4.14 -4.14
C THR A 86 -15.27 -3.82 -5.49
N LEU A 87 -14.03 -4.25 -5.70
CA LEU A 87 -13.25 -3.93 -6.91
C LEU A 87 -13.09 -5.09 -7.88
N GLU A 88 -13.77 -6.20 -7.66
CA GLU A 88 -13.69 -7.38 -8.58
C GLU A 88 -14.11 -7.01 -10.00
N ALA A 89 -15.14 -6.19 -10.16
CA ALA A 89 -15.56 -5.71 -11.48
C ALA A 89 -14.51 -4.82 -12.16
N GLU A 90 -13.72 -4.10 -11.38
CA GLU A 90 -12.60 -3.29 -11.91
C GLU A 90 -11.45 -4.18 -12.35
N TYR A 91 -11.10 -5.21 -11.58
CA TYR A 91 -10.10 -6.19 -11.98
C TYR A 91 -10.46 -6.87 -13.30
N THR A 92 -11.71 -7.33 -13.41
CA THR A 92 -12.21 -8.01 -14.62
C THR A 92 -12.09 -7.14 -15.87
N ARG A 93 -12.25 -5.82 -15.73
CA ARG A 93 -12.13 -4.85 -16.84
C ARG A 93 -10.73 -4.27 -17.01
N TRP A 94 -9.88 -4.43 -15.99
CA TRP A 94 -8.56 -3.86 -15.98
C TRP A 94 -7.73 -4.33 -17.19
N ASN A 95 -6.98 -3.41 -17.75
CA ASN A 95 -6.13 -3.65 -18.93
C ASN A 95 -6.86 -4.40 -20.05
N GLN A 96 -8.09 -3.94 -20.37
CA GLN A 96 -8.94 -4.52 -21.42
C GLN A 96 -9.33 -6.00 -21.17
N GLY A 97 -9.35 -6.42 -19.92
CA GLY A 97 -9.74 -7.78 -19.56
C GLY A 97 -8.69 -8.86 -19.84
N VAL A 98 -7.45 -8.47 -20.13
CA VAL A 98 -6.37 -9.42 -20.46
C VAL A 98 -6.15 -10.45 -19.32
N CYS A 99 -6.40 -10.07 -18.07
CA CYS A 99 -6.22 -10.96 -16.93
C CYS A 99 -7.25 -12.10 -16.87
N ASN A 100 -8.40 -11.95 -17.53
CA ASN A 100 -9.41 -13.01 -17.58
C ASN A 100 -8.95 -14.24 -18.41
N GLN A 101 -7.84 -14.12 -19.13
CA GLN A 101 -7.24 -15.23 -19.87
C GLN A 101 -6.38 -16.16 -19.00
N PHE A 102 -6.12 -15.76 -17.74
CA PHE A 102 -5.25 -16.48 -16.82
C PHE A 102 -6.04 -16.95 -15.60
N ASP A 103 -5.78 -18.17 -15.15
CA ASP A 103 -6.18 -18.61 -13.82
C ASP A 103 -5.18 -18.07 -12.80
N VAL A 104 -5.56 -17.00 -12.11
CA VAL A 104 -4.73 -16.29 -11.13
C VAL A 104 -4.23 -17.21 -10.02
N ASN A 105 -5.08 -18.13 -9.54
CA ASN A 105 -4.71 -19.04 -8.47
C ASN A 105 -3.67 -20.06 -8.95
N LEU A 106 -3.84 -20.57 -10.14
CA LEU A 106 -2.88 -21.48 -10.76
C LEU A 106 -1.52 -20.79 -10.98
N GLU A 107 -1.52 -19.57 -11.49
CA GLU A 107 -0.29 -18.81 -11.73
C GLU A 107 0.41 -18.44 -10.41
N ARG A 108 -0.35 -18.07 -9.37
CA ARG A 108 0.17 -17.84 -8.01
C ARG A 108 0.85 -19.11 -7.44
N GLN A 109 0.22 -20.28 -7.61
CA GLN A 109 0.80 -21.55 -7.20
C GLN A 109 2.11 -21.88 -7.94
N LYS A 110 2.17 -21.62 -9.24
CA LYS A 110 3.40 -21.84 -10.02
C LYS A 110 4.56 -21.00 -9.48
N ILE A 111 4.32 -19.71 -9.23
CA ILE A 111 5.34 -18.80 -8.68
C ILE A 111 5.77 -19.26 -7.30
N ASN A 112 4.83 -19.59 -6.41
CA ASN A 112 5.16 -20.12 -5.07
C ASN A 112 6.02 -21.38 -5.15
N ASN A 113 5.69 -22.32 -6.02
CA ASN A 113 6.47 -23.53 -6.21
C ASN A 113 7.89 -23.24 -6.73
N GLN A 114 8.03 -22.27 -7.63
CA GLN A 114 9.34 -21.82 -8.11
C GLN A 114 10.17 -21.20 -6.98
N LEU A 115 9.56 -20.33 -6.17
CA LEU A 115 10.22 -19.69 -5.03
C LEU A 115 10.64 -20.74 -3.97
N ILE A 116 9.77 -21.69 -3.64
CA ILE A 116 10.08 -22.79 -2.72
C ILE A 116 11.24 -23.63 -3.26
N THR A 117 11.24 -23.92 -4.56
CA THR A 117 12.33 -24.70 -5.17
C THR A 117 13.66 -23.96 -5.15
N GLN A 118 13.63 -22.63 -5.34
CA GLN A 118 14.84 -21.81 -5.43
C GLN A 118 15.39 -21.40 -4.06
N TYR A 119 14.53 -21.13 -3.09
CA TYR A 119 14.91 -20.51 -1.81
C TYR A 119 14.53 -21.34 -0.57
N GLY A 120 13.92 -22.51 -0.74
CA GLY A 120 13.32 -23.28 0.34
C GLY A 120 11.92 -22.75 0.71
N SER A 121 11.43 -23.07 1.90
CA SER A 121 10.15 -22.55 2.35
C SER A 121 10.24 -21.04 2.56
N VAL A 122 9.66 -20.27 1.67
CA VAL A 122 9.49 -18.83 1.85
C VAL A 122 8.09 -18.61 2.41
N SER A 123 8.00 -18.41 3.73
CA SER A 123 6.80 -17.83 4.32
C SER A 123 6.81 -16.35 3.95
N VAL A 124 5.96 -15.96 3.00
CA VAL A 124 5.78 -14.54 2.61
C VAL A 124 4.95 -13.81 3.67
N TYR A 125 4.22 -14.55 4.47
CA TYR A 125 3.49 -14.08 5.64
C TYR A 125 4.05 -14.87 6.82
N GLY A 126 4.72 -14.17 7.75
CA GLY A 126 5.23 -14.80 8.96
C GLY A 126 4.11 -15.59 9.65
N ASP A 127 4.46 -16.80 10.05
CA ASP A 127 3.61 -17.66 10.90
C ASP A 127 3.31 -16.96 12.23
#